data_a3af66abe87c8810da110087f5d0c0e2
#
_entry.id   a3af66abe87c8810da110087f5d0c0e2
#
_cell.length_a   1.000
_cell.length_b   1.000
_cell.length_c   1.000
_cell.angle_alpha   90.00
_cell.angle_beta   90.00
_cell.angle_gamma   90.00
#
_symmetry.space_group_name_H-M   'P 1'
#
loop_
_entity.id
_entity.type
_entity.pdbx_description
1 polymer ?
#
loop_
_entity_poly.entity_id
_entity_poly.type
_entity_poly.pdbx_seq_one_letter_code
_entity_poly.pdbx_strand_id
1 'polypeptide(L)'
;LIAVLLIACDSEKKEQKDQINKENKSSAAFVLDNAKNSVEWTAYKTTEKVPVKGKFKKVEITSGGEGNSVKEAIHNAEFSIPISSIFTSDSSRDYKIRKFFFGVMENTKLLSGKLVIENDSLGYADITMNGITDKLPFTYLIDDKKFSMATKMDVLNWNAKSSLDSLNLICKELHKGLDGISKTWSEVAINITSTF
;
A
#
# COMPACT_ATOMS: atom_id res chain seq x y z
N LEU A 1 -38.33 -23.71 66.30
CA LEU A 1 -38.30 -25.12 65.80
C LEU A 1 -37.97 -25.14 64.32
N ILE A 2 -36.86 -25.78 64.00
CA ILE A 2 -36.40 -26.25 62.71
C ILE A 2 -35.97 -25.19 61.68
N ALA A 3 -34.65 -25.07 61.61
CA ALA A 3 -33.91 -24.44 60.53
C ALA A 3 -33.94 -25.31 59.27
N VAL A 4 -34.04 -24.69 58.13
CA VAL A 4 -33.66 -25.33 56.86
C VAL A 4 -32.67 -24.41 56.14
N LEU A 5 -31.45 -24.92 56.05
CA LEU A 5 -30.39 -24.34 55.18
C LEU A 5 -30.77 -24.55 53.72
N LEU A 6 -30.70 -23.50 52.94
CA LEU A 6 -30.66 -23.61 51.48
C LEU A 6 -29.23 -23.30 51.01
N ILE A 7 -28.55 -24.33 50.57
CA ILE A 7 -27.29 -24.25 49.84
C ILE A 7 -27.66 -23.98 48.38
N ALA A 8 -27.37 -22.78 47.84
CA ALA A 8 -27.47 -22.52 46.44
C ALA A 8 -26.13 -22.83 45.75
N CYS A 9 -26.14 -23.74 44.82
CA CYS A 9 -25.02 -24.07 43.93
C CYS A 9 -24.75 -22.94 42.96
N ASP A 10 -23.57 -22.37 43.05
CA ASP A 10 -23.00 -21.48 42.07
C ASP A 10 -22.09 -22.31 41.15
N SER A 11 -22.60 -22.74 40.01
CA SER A 11 -21.86 -23.54 39.02
C SER A 11 -22.47 -23.45 37.63
N GLU A 12 -22.62 -22.25 37.08
CA GLU A 12 -22.92 -22.11 35.64
C GLU A 12 -22.46 -20.74 35.12
N LYS A 13 -21.17 -20.51 35.09
CA LYS A 13 -20.59 -19.34 34.40
C LYS A 13 -19.14 -19.55 33.91
N LYS A 14 -18.80 -20.74 33.41
CA LYS A 14 -17.44 -20.98 32.88
C LYS A 14 -17.37 -21.63 31.50
N GLU A 15 -18.46 -21.75 30.75
CA GLU A 15 -18.43 -22.39 29.41
C GLU A 15 -18.88 -21.50 28.24
N GLN A 16 -18.69 -20.19 28.29
CA GLN A 16 -19.09 -19.33 27.17
C GLN A 16 -18.02 -18.30 26.77
N LYS A 17 -16.74 -18.65 26.88
CA LYS A 17 -15.63 -17.76 26.47
C LYS A 17 -14.64 -18.32 25.46
N ASP A 18 -14.82 -19.54 24.96
CA ASP A 18 -13.88 -20.18 24.02
C ASP A 18 -14.46 -20.48 22.62
N GLN A 19 -15.42 -19.67 22.15
CA GLN A 19 -15.98 -19.83 20.79
C GLN A 19 -15.98 -18.54 19.98
N ILE A 20 -14.99 -17.68 20.12
CA ILE A 20 -14.79 -16.56 19.17
C ILE A 20 -13.32 -16.53 18.81
N ASN A 21 -12.88 -17.42 17.96
CA ASN A 21 -11.75 -17.24 17.02
C ASN A 21 -11.66 -18.47 16.09
N LYS A 22 -12.72 -18.78 15.38
CA LYS A 22 -12.57 -19.46 14.10
C LYS A 22 -12.34 -18.35 13.07
N GLU A 23 -11.08 -18.02 12.80
CA GLU A 23 -10.71 -17.42 11.53
C GLU A 23 -11.43 -18.21 10.43
N ASN A 24 -12.34 -17.59 9.73
CA ASN A 24 -12.92 -18.12 8.50
C ASN A 24 -11.78 -18.19 7.49
N LYS A 25 -11.05 -19.30 7.47
CA LYS A 25 -10.07 -19.57 6.45
C LYS A 25 -10.80 -19.58 5.12
N SER A 26 -10.52 -18.62 4.25
CA SER A 26 -11.05 -18.57 2.91
C SER A 26 -10.87 -19.93 2.22
N SER A 27 -11.91 -20.41 1.53
CA SER A 27 -11.83 -21.59 0.68
C SER A 27 -11.27 -21.29 -0.71
N ALA A 28 -10.95 -20.03 -1.01
CA ALA A 28 -10.40 -19.60 -2.29
C ALA A 28 -9.00 -20.20 -2.53
N ALA A 29 -8.73 -20.57 -3.79
CA ALA A 29 -7.44 -21.15 -4.17
C ALA A 29 -6.29 -20.12 -4.11
N PHE A 30 -6.61 -18.84 -4.30
CA PHE A 30 -5.68 -17.71 -4.29
C PHE A 30 -6.18 -16.66 -3.31
N VAL A 31 -5.33 -16.30 -2.34
CA VAL A 31 -5.60 -15.29 -1.31
C VAL A 31 -4.46 -14.28 -1.33
N LEU A 32 -4.74 -13.06 -1.75
CA LEU A 32 -3.73 -12.00 -1.96
C LEU A 32 -3.07 -11.58 -0.65
N ASP A 33 -3.79 -11.63 0.48
CA ASP A 33 -3.23 -11.31 1.81
C ASP A 33 -2.17 -12.34 2.25
N ASN A 34 -2.27 -13.59 1.76
CA ASN A 34 -1.28 -14.65 2.00
C ASN A 34 -0.14 -14.65 0.98
N ALA A 35 -0.26 -13.87 -0.10
CA ALA A 35 0.74 -13.82 -1.16
C ALA A 35 1.98 -13.02 -0.71
N LYS A 36 3.13 -13.33 -1.33
CA LYS A 36 4.32 -12.49 -1.18
C LYS A 36 4.16 -11.24 -2.04
N ASN A 37 3.69 -10.17 -1.41
CA ASN A 37 3.48 -8.88 -2.06
C ASN A 37 4.71 -7.98 -1.99
N SER A 38 5.06 -7.32 -3.09
CA SER A 38 6.10 -6.29 -3.16
C SER A 38 5.56 -5.08 -3.93
N VAL A 39 5.67 -3.90 -3.32
CA VAL A 39 5.34 -2.61 -3.95
C VAL A 39 6.62 -1.78 -4.00
N GLU A 40 7.20 -1.67 -5.19
CA GLU A 40 8.43 -0.95 -5.44
C GLU A 40 8.16 0.31 -6.26
N TRP A 41 8.93 1.35 -6.00
CA TRP A 41 8.83 2.60 -6.71
C TRP A 41 10.22 3.15 -7.08
N THR A 42 10.25 3.93 -8.17
CA THR A 42 11.43 4.68 -8.60
C THR A 42 11.03 6.12 -8.87
N ALA A 43 11.48 7.02 -8.02
CA ALA A 43 11.39 8.46 -8.23
C ALA A 43 12.70 8.99 -8.83
N TYR A 44 12.70 10.25 -9.27
CA TYR A 44 13.86 10.82 -9.98
C TYR A 44 14.24 12.17 -9.40
N LYS A 45 15.53 12.43 -9.35
CA LYS A 45 16.11 13.70 -8.92
C LYS A 45 17.12 14.22 -9.97
N THR A 46 17.55 15.46 -9.80
CA THR A 46 18.47 16.21 -10.68
C THR A 46 17.92 16.39 -12.10
N THR A 47 18.51 17.25 -12.88
CA THR A 47 18.12 17.46 -14.28
C THR A 47 18.44 16.27 -15.18
N GLU A 48 19.45 15.45 -14.81
CA GLU A 48 19.83 14.23 -15.48
C GLU A 48 18.89 13.04 -15.19
N LYS A 49 17.83 13.27 -14.37
CA LYS A 49 16.84 12.24 -14.02
C LYS A 49 17.45 11.01 -13.31
N VAL A 50 18.33 11.28 -12.32
CA VAL A 50 18.97 10.22 -11.53
C VAL A 50 17.92 9.46 -10.71
N PRO A 51 17.83 8.12 -10.82
CA PRO A 51 16.82 7.32 -10.15
C PRO A 51 17.09 7.18 -8.64
N VAL A 52 16.03 7.22 -7.86
CA VAL A 52 15.98 6.92 -6.43
C VAL A 52 14.95 5.82 -6.22
N LYS A 53 15.38 4.65 -5.77
CA LYS A 53 14.51 3.49 -5.59
C LYS A 53 14.10 3.32 -4.13
N GLY A 54 12.91 2.81 -3.94
CA GLY A 54 12.38 2.44 -2.65
C GLY A 54 11.23 1.45 -2.78
N LYS A 55 10.71 1.02 -1.64
CA LYS A 55 9.55 0.15 -1.53
C LYS A 55 8.73 0.48 -0.30
N PHE A 56 7.54 -0.07 -0.23
CA PHE A 56 6.76 -0.13 1.00
C PHE A 56 6.91 -1.53 1.62
N LYS A 57 7.25 -1.58 2.91
CA LYS A 57 7.42 -2.86 3.64
C LYS A 57 6.10 -3.51 4.04
N LYS A 58 5.01 -2.74 4.02
CA LYS A 58 3.69 -3.19 4.44
C LYS A 58 2.65 -2.77 3.41
N VAL A 59 1.84 -3.74 3.01
CA VAL A 59 0.60 -3.58 2.24
C VAL A 59 -0.46 -4.39 2.97
N GLU A 60 -1.62 -3.84 3.18
CA GLU A 60 -2.76 -4.51 3.80
C GLU A 60 -3.87 -4.65 2.75
N ILE A 61 -4.42 -5.84 2.59
CA ILE A 61 -5.61 -6.07 1.78
C ILE A 61 -6.82 -5.80 2.67
N THR A 62 -7.61 -4.80 2.32
CA THR A 62 -8.72 -4.31 3.14
C THR A 62 -10.06 -4.86 2.72
N SER A 63 -10.19 -5.32 1.47
CA SER A 63 -11.40 -5.95 0.94
C SER A 63 -11.09 -6.75 -0.32
N GLY A 64 -11.84 -7.80 -0.64
CA GLY A 64 -11.59 -8.67 -1.77
C GLY A 64 -10.28 -9.46 -1.61
N GLY A 65 -9.54 -9.63 -2.69
CA GLY A 65 -8.24 -10.30 -2.64
C GLY A 65 -8.32 -11.82 -2.66
N GLU A 66 -9.46 -12.41 -3.01
CA GLU A 66 -9.69 -13.84 -3.04
C GLU A 66 -10.30 -14.28 -4.37
N GLY A 67 -9.91 -15.46 -4.85
CA GLY A 67 -10.43 -15.99 -6.10
C GLY A 67 -9.97 -17.41 -6.40
N ASN A 68 -10.54 -18.01 -7.44
CA ASN A 68 -10.13 -19.34 -7.95
C ASN A 68 -9.02 -19.25 -9.01
N SER A 69 -8.64 -18.00 -9.36
CA SER A 69 -7.50 -17.69 -10.22
C SER A 69 -6.77 -16.47 -9.67
N VAL A 70 -5.49 -16.30 -10.05
CA VAL A 70 -4.71 -15.09 -9.72
C VAL A 70 -5.44 -13.82 -10.19
N LYS A 71 -6.03 -13.85 -11.39
CA LYS A 71 -6.78 -12.72 -11.96
C LYS A 71 -7.99 -12.33 -11.09
N GLU A 72 -8.75 -13.33 -10.61
CA GLU A 72 -9.89 -13.10 -9.73
C GLU A 72 -9.45 -12.53 -8.36
N ALA A 73 -8.36 -13.05 -7.79
CA ALA A 73 -7.84 -12.56 -6.53
C ALA A 73 -7.31 -11.11 -6.62
N ILE A 74 -6.82 -10.67 -7.77
CA ILE A 74 -6.37 -9.29 -7.99
C ILE A 74 -7.54 -8.36 -8.31
N HIS A 75 -8.54 -8.84 -9.09
CA HIS A 75 -9.65 -7.99 -9.54
C HIS A 75 -10.54 -7.57 -8.37
N ASN A 76 -10.76 -6.26 -8.25
CA ASN A 76 -11.49 -5.62 -7.16
C ASN A 76 -10.85 -5.75 -5.75
N ALA A 77 -9.60 -6.21 -5.63
CA ALA A 77 -8.89 -6.15 -4.37
C ALA A 77 -8.67 -4.68 -3.94
N GLU A 78 -9.06 -4.36 -2.72
CA GLU A 78 -8.81 -3.06 -2.09
C GLU A 78 -7.63 -3.20 -1.13
N PHE A 79 -6.82 -2.15 -1.07
CA PHE A 79 -5.60 -2.15 -0.26
C PHE A 79 -5.36 -0.83 0.45
N SER A 80 -4.59 -0.90 1.54
CA SER A 80 -3.99 0.26 2.17
C SER A 80 -2.49 0.06 2.38
N ILE A 81 -1.73 1.15 2.29
CA ILE A 81 -0.27 1.16 2.43
C ILE A 81 0.10 2.23 3.44
N PRO A 82 0.56 1.89 4.65
CA PRO A 82 1.03 2.86 5.60
C PRO A 82 2.28 3.59 5.09
N ILE A 83 2.25 4.93 5.06
CA ILE A 83 3.41 5.75 4.69
C ILE A 83 4.61 5.51 5.61
N SER A 84 4.36 5.12 6.85
CA SER A 84 5.41 4.72 7.80
C SER A 84 6.23 3.52 7.33
N SER A 85 5.71 2.71 6.41
CA SER A 85 6.38 1.51 5.87
C SER A 85 7.35 1.78 4.73
N ILE A 86 7.49 3.04 4.29
CA ILE A 86 8.43 3.43 3.23
C ILE A 86 9.87 3.07 3.61
N PHE A 87 10.62 2.55 2.65
CA PHE A 87 11.96 2.05 2.87
C PHE A 87 12.83 2.23 1.62
N THR A 88 13.94 2.97 1.77
CA THR A 88 14.94 3.22 0.72
C THR A 88 16.34 2.74 1.09
N SER A 89 16.46 1.96 2.17
CA SER A 89 17.74 1.57 2.79
C SER A 89 18.57 2.75 3.35
N ASP A 90 17.94 3.94 3.46
CA ASP A 90 18.52 5.16 4.00
C ASP A 90 17.46 5.83 4.91
N SER A 91 17.64 5.72 6.22
CA SER A 91 16.69 6.21 7.22
C SER A 91 16.50 7.73 7.17
N SER A 92 17.55 8.49 6.81
CA SER A 92 17.47 9.95 6.63
C SER A 92 16.59 10.31 5.43
N ARG A 93 16.70 9.56 4.32
CA ARG A 93 15.85 9.71 3.15
C ARG A 93 14.41 9.32 3.46
N ASP A 94 14.20 8.19 4.12
CA ASP A 94 12.88 7.72 4.53
C ASP A 94 12.17 8.77 5.39
N TYR A 95 12.89 9.37 6.35
CA TYR A 95 12.37 10.46 7.17
C TYR A 95 11.97 11.69 6.33
N LYS A 96 12.85 12.12 5.39
CA LYS A 96 12.57 13.30 4.54
C LYS A 96 11.35 13.06 3.65
N ILE A 97 11.21 11.87 3.04
CA ILE A 97 10.05 11.54 2.21
C ILE A 97 8.77 11.53 3.07
N ARG A 98 8.79 10.87 4.24
CA ARG A 98 7.62 10.87 5.12
C ARG A 98 7.23 12.27 5.59
N LYS A 99 8.19 13.10 5.97
CA LYS A 99 7.92 14.39 6.57
C LYS A 99 7.63 15.49 5.54
N PHE A 100 8.43 15.57 4.50
CA PHE A 100 8.43 16.70 3.58
C PHE A 100 7.74 16.45 2.25
N PHE A 101 7.44 15.18 1.93
CA PHE A 101 6.58 14.84 0.81
C PHE A 101 5.18 14.47 1.29
N PHE A 102 5.03 13.35 1.97
CA PHE A 102 3.71 12.89 2.44
C PHE A 102 3.16 13.73 3.60
N GLY A 103 4.01 14.23 4.49
CA GLY A 103 3.59 14.97 5.69
C GLY A 103 3.00 16.35 5.43
N VAL A 104 3.10 16.87 4.21
CA VAL A 104 2.47 18.15 3.79
C VAL A 104 1.20 17.92 2.95
N MET A 105 0.85 16.66 2.69
CA MET A 105 -0.37 16.26 2.00
C MET A 105 -1.54 16.19 2.98
N GLU A 106 -2.74 16.39 2.46
CA GLU A 106 -3.97 16.25 3.22
C GLU A 106 -4.26 14.76 3.50
N ASN A 107 -4.52 14.43 4.80
CA ASN A 107 -4.97 13.10 5.26
C ASN A 107 -4.14 11.90 4.77
N THR A 108 -2.84 12.10 4.48
CA THR A 108 -2.01 11.07 3.87
C THR A 108 -1.13 10.34 4.90
N LYS A 109 -1.75 9.61 5.84
CA LYS A 109 -1.06 8.59 6.66
C LYS A 109 -1.04 7.23 5.98
N LEU A 110 -2.02 7.01 5.10
CA LEU A 110 -2.22 5.81 4.30
C LEU A 110 -2.37 6.21 2.83
N LEU A 111 -1.76 5.46 1.93
CA LEU A 111 -2.21 5.37 0.55
C LEU A 111 -3.24 4.26 0.50
N SER A 112 -4.32 4.44 -0.22
CA SER A 112 -5.32 3.39 -0.43
C SER A 112 -5.72 3.30 -1.89
N GLY A 113 -6.29 2.19 -2.28
CA GLY A 113 -6.77 2.04 -3.63
C GLY A 113 -7.49 0.72 -3.87
N LYS A 114 -7.93 0.57 -5.12
CA LYS A 114 -8.63 -0.60 -5.62
C LYS A 114 -8.04 -0.99 -6.97
N LEU A 115 -7.71 -2.27 -7.14
CA LEU A 115 -7.20 -2.82 -8.40
C LEU A 115 -8.38 -3.30 -9.27
N VAL A 116 -8.38 -2.89 -10.52
CA VAL A 116 -9.41 -3.32 -11.50
C VAL A 116 -8.70 -3.89 -12.73
N ILE A 117 -8.98 -5.13 -13.04
CA ILE A 117 -8.51 -5.80 -14.27
C ILE A 117 -9.53 -5.52 -15.37
N GLU A 118 -9.09 -4.97 -16.50
CA GLU A 118 -9.94 -4.66 -17.65
C GLU A 118 -9.92 -5.78 -18.71
N ASN A 119 -8.73 -6.32 -19.00
CA ASN A 119 -8.54 -7.43 -19.95
C ASN A 119 -7.32 -8.27 -19.57
N ASP A 120 -6.74 -9.05 -20.47
CA ASP A 120 -5.66 -9.99 -20.15
C ASP A 120 -4.26 -9.34 -19.99
N SER A 121 -4.13 -8.05 -20.20
CA SER A 121 -2.87 -7.33 -20.08
C SER A 121 -2.99 -5.92 -19.51
N LEU A 122 -4.20 -5.39 -19.39
CA LEU A 122 -4.47 -4.02 -18.94
C LEU A 122 -5.39 -4.01 -17.72
N GLY A 123 -5.16 -3.03 -16.89
CA GLY A 123 -6.00 -2.70 -15.76
C GLY A 123 -5.73 -1.27 -15.28
N TYR A 124 -6.38 -0.90 -14.21
CA TYR A 124 -6.10 0.36 -13.52
C TYR A 124 -6.23 0.18 -12.01
N ALA A 125 -5.59 1.08 -11.28
CA ALA A 125 -5.80 1.25 -9.86
C ALA A 125 -6.46 2.61 -9.61
N ASP A 126 -7.57 2.63 -8.87
CA ASP A 126 -8.08 3.86 -8.27
C ASP A 126 -7.23 4.13 -7.03
N ILE A 127 -6.39 5.18 -7.06
CA ILE A 127 -5.46 5.51 -5.98
C ILE A 127 -5.93 6.75 -5.25
N THR A 128 -6.06 6.65 -3.93
CA THR A 128 -6.36 7.80 -3.07
C THR A 128 -5.09 8.26 -2.37
N MET A 129 -4.72 9.51 -2.61
CA MET A 129 -3.59 10.22 -2.02
C MET A 129 -3.92 11.71 -1.96
N ASN A 130 -3.49 12.42 -0.92
CA ASN A 130 -3.71 13.88 -0.77
C ASN A 130 -5.20 14.30 -0.91
N GLY A 131 -6.11 13.49 -0.37
CA GLY A 131 -7.56 13.73 -0.45
C GLY A 131 -8.18 13.51 -1.85
N ILE A 132 -7.40 13.10 -2.85
CA ILE A 132 -7.84 12.90 -4.24
C ILE A 132 -7.77 11.42 -4.58
N THR A 133 -8.81 10.92 -5.23
CA THR A 133 -8.79 9.60 -5.87
C THR A 133 -8.70 9.79 -7.38
N ASP A 134 -7.68 9.22 -7.98
CA ASP A 134 -7.48 9.27 -9.44
C ASP A 134 -7.10 7.88 -9.99
N LYS A 135 -7.41 7.69 -11.27
CA LYS A 135 -7.21 6.43 -11.96
C LYS A 135 -5.78 6.34 -12.51
N LEU A 136 -5.08 5.30 -12.10
CA LEU A 136 -3.73 4.97 -12.56
C LEU A 136 -3.76 3.73 -13.46
N PRO A 137 -3.73 3.86 -14.79
CA PRO A 137 -3.66 2.73 -15.70
C PRO A 137 -2.36 1.95 -15.53
N PHE A 138 -2.41 0.63 -15.69
CA PHE A 138 -1.23 -0.22 -15.67
C PHE A 138 -1.30 -1.34 -16.72
N THR A 139 -0.13 -1.84 -17.08
CA THR A 139 0.03 -3.12 -17.78
C THR A 139 0.39 -4.20 -16.78
N TYR A 140 -0.05 -5.44 -17.03
CA TYR A 140 0.28 -6.57 -16.18
C TYR A 140 0.53 -7.85 -16.95
N LEU A 141 1.18 -8.80 -16.28
CA LEU A 141 1.39 -10.18 -16.73
C LEU A 141 1.10 -11.11 -15.56
N ILE A 142 0.44 -12.23 -15.83
CA ILE A 142 0.34 -13.37 -14.92
C ILE A 142 1.17 -14.50 -15.52
N ASP A 143 2.14 -14.98 -14.76
CA ASP A 143 3.00 -16.12 -15.09
C ASP A 143 2.86 -17.15 -13.95
N ASP A 144 2.17 -18.26 -14.22
CA ASP A 144 1.74 -19.25 -13.24
C ASP A 144 1.02 -18.57 -12.05
N LYS A 145 1.60 -18.60 -10.87
CA LYS A 145 1.07 -18.01 -9.62
C LYS A 145 1.59 -16.61 -9.34
N LYS A 146 2.26 -15.99 -10.28
CA LYS A 146 2.85 -14.66 -10.11
C LYS A 146 2.11 -13.62 -10.95
N PHE A 147 1.55 -12.63 -10.29
CA PHE A 147 1.09 -11.37 -10.89
C PHE A 147 2.24 -10.37 -10.86
N SER A 148 2.44 -9.66 -11.96
CA SER A 148 3.42 -8.56 -12.08
C SER A 148 2.78 -7.40 -12.82
N MET A 149 2.79 -6.20 -12.26
CA MET A 149 2.32 -5.00 -12.94
C MET A 149 3.37 -3.89 -12.93
N ALA A 150 3.33 -3.06 -13.97
CA ALA A 150 4.17 -1.89 -14.12
C ALA A 150 3.34 -0.68 -14.57
N THR A 151 3.65 0.49 -14.02
CA THR A 151 3.02 1.75 -14.39
C THR A 151 3.93 2.94 -14.09
N LYS A 152 3.53 4.12 -14.59
CA LYS A 152 4.11 5.41 -14.23
C LYS A 152 2.99 6.33 -13.77
N MET A 153 3.16 6.93 -12.61
CA MET A 153 2.26 7.96 -12.11
C MET A 153 2.91 9.34 -12.19
N ASP A 154 2.12 10.36 -12.45
CA ASP A 154 2.50 11.75 -12.20
C ASP A 154 1.81 12.20 -10.91
N VAL A 155 2.58 12.47 -9.86
CA VAL A 155 2.01 12.86 -8.57
C VAL A 155 1.27 14.20 -8.61
N LEU A 156 1.42 14.98 -9.68
CA LEU A 156 0.67 16.22 -9.89
C LEU A 156 -0.84 15.96 -10.09
N ASN A 157 -1.23 14.78 -10.57
CA ASN A 157 -2.63 14.37 -10.67
C ASN A 157 -3.31 14.32 -9.28
N TRP A 158 -2.53 14.18 -8.21
CA TRP A 158 -2.99 14.23 -6.81
C TRP A 158 -2.65 15.56 -6.13
N ASN A 159 -2.52 16.65 -6.88
CA ASN A 159 -2.17 18.00 -6.36
C ASN A 159 -0.90 18.04 -5.50
N ALA A 160 0.08 17.16 -5.75
CA ALA A 160 1.27 17.03 -4.91
C ALA A 160 2.39 18.02 -5.26
N LYS A 161 2.09 19.14 -5.94
CA LYS A 161 3.11 20.16 -6.27
C LYS A 161 3.78 20.72 -5.03
N SER A 162 3.02 21.11 -4.02
CA SER A 162 3.56 21.63 -2.74
C SER A 162 4.45 20.60 -2.05
N SER A 163 4.13 19.32 -2.15
CA SER A 163 4.90 18.20 -1.61
C SER A 163 6.24 18.04 -2.33
N LEU A 164 6.23 18.14 -3.67
CA LEU A 164 7.46 18.13 -4.47
C LEU A 164 8.35 19.32 -4.14
N ASP A 165 7.78 20.53 -4.05
CA ASP A 165 8.50 21.74 -3.73
C ASP A 165 9.12 21.67 -2.32
N SER A 166 8.36 21.18 -1.33
CA SER A 166 8.84 20.98 0.05
C SER A 166 9.99 19.98 0.10
N LEU A 167 9.85 18.83 -0.56
CA LEU A 167 10.92 17.82 -0.62
C LEU A 167 12.15 18.35 -1.35
N ASN A 168 11.96 19.06 -2.48
CA ASN A 168 13.06 19.64 -3.23
C ASN A 168 13.81 20.70 -2.43
N LEU A 169 13.09 21.51 -1.66
CA LEU A 169 13.69 22.54 -0.80
C LEU A 169 14.62 21.92 0.26
N ILE A 170 14.14 20.92 1.01
CA ILE A 170 14.95 20.28 2.07
C ILE A 170 16.07 19.40 1.52
N CYS A 171 15.96 18.96 0.27
CA CYS A 171 16.97 18.17 -0.41
C CYS A 171 17.77 18.99 -1.45
N LYS A 172 17.71 20.31 -1.42
CA LYS A 172 18.23 21.20 -2.48
C LYS A 172 19.65 20.82 -2.93
N GLU A 173 20.56 20.63 -1.99
CA GLU A 173 21.96 20.29 -2.33
C GLU A 173 22.11 18.83 -2.83
N LEU A 174 21.25 17.91 -2.34
CA LEU A 174 21.26 16.49 -2.76
C LEU A 174 20.58 16.26 -4.12
N HIS A 175 19.76 17.23 -4.58
CA HIS A 175 19.03 17.18 -5.83
C HIS A 175 19.62 18.08 -6.91
N LYS A 176 20.77 18.73 -6.63
CA LYS A 176 21.51 19.51 -7.61
C LYS A 176 22.14 18.60 -8.66
N GLY A 177 21.89 18.91 -9.93
CA GLY A 177 22.58 18.31 -11.06
C GLY A 177 23.95 18.94 -11.32
N LEU A 178 24.65 18.47 -12.34
CA LEU A 178 25.93 19.05 -12.78
C LEU A 178 25.78 20.49 -13.26
N ASP A 179 24.57 20.87 -13.68
CA ASP A 179 24.19 22.23 -14.08
C ASP A 179 23.91 23.17 -12.89
N GLY A 180 24.03 22.67 -11.66
CA GLY A 180 23.76 23.44 -10.43
C GLY A 180 22.25 23.60 -10.12
N ILE A 181 21.35 23.03 -10.93
CA ILE A 181 19.90 23.12 -10.76
C ILE A 181 19.43 21.97 -9.87
N SER A 182 18.67 22.30 -8.82
CA SER A 182 18.00 21.31 -7.96
C SER A 182 16.66 20.95 -8.56
N LYS A 183 16.39 19.66 -8.76
CA LYS A 183 15.14 19.17 -9.34
C LYS A 183 14.66 17.89 -8.68
N THR A 184 13.37 17.83 -8.37
CA THR A 184 12.62 16.59 -8.04
C THR A 184 11.55 16.43 -9.11
N TRP A 185 11.51 15.26 -9.74
CA TRP A 185 10.55 14.98 -10.80
C TRP A 185 9.20 14.55 -10.21
N SER A 186 8.13 14.89 -10.91
CA SER A 186 6.77 14.46 -10.53
C SER A 186 6.44 13.04 -10.96
N GLU A 187 7.16 12.51 -11.96
CA GLU A 187 6.99 11.13 -12.44
C GLU A 187 7.59 10.14 -11.45
N VAL A 188 6.84 9.09 -11.15
CA VAL A 188 7.27 7.94 -10.33
C VAL A 188 6.90 6.65 -11.06
N ALA A 189 7.88 5.80 -11.34
CA ALA A 189 7.64 4.46 -11.85
C ALA A 189 7.27 3.53 -10.69
N ILE A 190 6.27 2.66 -10.89
CA ILE A 190 5.77 1.72 -9.89
C ILE A 190 5.79 0.32 -10.48
N ASN A 191 6.32 -0.63 -9.71
CA ASN A 191 6.31 -2.06 -10.02
C ASN A 191 5.74 -2.80 -8.83
N ILE A 192 4.74 -3.64 -9.08
CA ILE A 192 4.12 -4.48 -8.06
C ILE A 192 4.22 -5.92 -8.49
N THR A 193 4.53 -6.79 -7.54
CA THR A 193 4.48 -8.24 -7.75
C THR A 193 3.74 -8.89 -6.59
N SER A 194 2.92 -9.91 -6.90
CA SER A 194 2.27 -10.77 -5.92
C SER A 194 2.52 -12.22 -6.33
N THR A 195 3.12 -13.01 -5.46
CA THR A 195 3.38 -14.45 -5.69
C THR A 195 2.59 -15.25 -4.68
N PHE A 196 1.63 -16.04 -5.15
CA PHE A 196 0.70 -16.87 -4.39
C PHE A 196 1.26 -18.25 -4.04
#